data_2297d57440c89683bc6cac2bcf4899b8
#
_entry.id   2297d57440c89683bc6cac2bcf4899b8
#
_cell.length_a   1.000
_cell.length_b   1.000
_cell.length_c   1.000
_cell.angle_alpha   90.00
_cell.angle_beta   90.00
_cell.angle_gamma   90.00
#
_symmetry.space_group_name_H-M   'P 1'
#
loop_
_entity.id
_entity.type
_entity.pdbx_description
1 polymer ?
#
loop_
_entity_poly.entity_id
_entity_poly.type
_entity_poly.pdbx_seq_one_letter_code
_entity_poly.pdbx_strand_id
1 'polypeptide(L)'
;MKNSTRAKSSQQEKRIAKAMGGRQVIGSGSTPFLKGDVIVDQLFIEAKTKMEPSQQITVKKAWLEKAKEQALSTRKRDYAVAISFGDPKEYYLIEDTLMEELFKSRQVLFDIEAYMATYGEDPNIVEIIKEVFGK
;
A
#
# COMPACT_ATOMS: atom_id res chain seq x y z
N MET A 1 15.30 -18.49 -20.08
CA MET A 1 14.13 -17.67 -20.18
C MET A 1 14.17 -16.48 -19.24
N LYS A 2 13.95 -15.32 -19.76
CA LYS A 2 14.02 -14.12 -18.96
C LYS A 2 12.65 -13.79 -18.35
N ASN A 3 12.69 -13.24 -17.14
CA ASN A 3 11.49 -12.71 -16.51
C ASN A 3 11.00 -11.52 -17.31
N SER A 4 9.74 -11.54 -17.67
CA SER A 4 9.12 -10.41 -18.32
C SER A 4 8.85 -9.30 -17.30
N THR A 5 8.67 -8.08 -17.79
CA THR A 5 8.22 -6.96 -16.97
C THR A 5 6.95 -7.32 -16.22
N ARG A 6 6.06 -8.05 -16.89
CA ARG A 6 4.80 -8.50 -16.33
C ARG A 6 5.00 -9.45 -15.14
N ALA A 7 5.96 -10.37 -15.25
CA ALA A 7 6.26 -11.30 -14.16
C ALA A 7 6.76 -10.58 -12.92
N LYS A 8 7.67 -9.61 -13.08
CA LYS A 8 8.17 -8.79 -11.99
C LYS A 8 7.06 -7.97 -11.34
N SER A 9 6.22 -7.34 -12.15
CA SER A 9 5.08 -6.57 -11.65
C SER A 9 4.10 -7.45 -10.88
N SER A 10 3.81 -8.62 -11.40
CA SER A 10 2.91 -9.57 -10.73
C SER A 10 3.46 -10.02 -9.39
N GLN A 11 4.77 -10.28 -9.29
CA GLN A 11 5.41 -10.64 -8.03
C GLN A 11 5.31 -9.51 -7.00
N GLN A 12 5.53 -8.27 -7.45
CA GLN A 12 5.39 -7.09 -6.59
C GLN A 12 3.96 -6.95 -6.06
N GLU A 13 2.99 -7.06 -6.95
CA GLU A 13 1.57 -6.94 -6.59
C GLU A 13 1.15 -8.01 -5.59
N LYS A 14 1.62 -9.23 -5.77
CA LYS A 14 1.35 -10.32 -4.83
C LYS A 14 1.93 -10.04 -3.45
N ARG A 15 3.15 -9.51 -3.38
CA ARG A 15 3.76 -9.13 -2.11
C ARG A 15 2.96 -8.07 -1.39
N ILE A 16 2.56 -7.02 -2.13
CA ILE A 16 1.77 -5.92 -1.59
C ILE A 16 0.42 -6.42 -1.08
N ALA A 17 -0.29 -7.20 -1.90
CA ALA A 17 -1.60 -7.73 -1.53
C ALA A 17 -1.51 -8.57 -0.26
N LYS A 18 -0.50 -9.43 -0.17
CA LYS A 18 -0.31 -10.28 1.01
C LYS A 18 0.02 -9.45 2.25
N ALA A 19 0.94 -8.49 2.13
CA ALA A 19 1.39 -7.68 3.25
C ALA A 19 0.28 -6.75 3.78
N MET A 20 -0.53 -6.20 2.88
CA MET A 20 -1.55 -5.20 3.22
C MET A 20 -2.94 -5.79 3.44
N GLY A 21 -3.12 -7.08 3.20
CA GLY A 21 -4.44 -7.70 3.31
C GLY A 21 -5.37 -7.29 2.19
N GLY A 22 -4.82 -7.03 1.00
CA GLY A 22 -5.58 -6.62 -0.16
C GLY A 22 -5.65 -7.70 -1.24
N ARG A 23 -6.05 -7.27 -2.43
CA ARG A 23 -6.16 -8.15 -3.59
C ARG A 23 -5.57 -7.51 -4.83
N GLN A 24 -5.00 -8.34 -5.69
CA GLN A 24 -4.58 -7.89 -7.02
C GLN A 24 -5.80 -7.61 -7.88
N VAL A 25 -5.71 -6.55 -8.67
CA VAL A 25 -6.68 -6.31 -9.72
C VAL A 25 -6.24 -7.10 -10.93
N ILE A 26 -7.00 -8.12 -11.27
CA ILE A 26 -6.73 -8.92 -12.46
C ILE A 26 -7.37 -8.20 -13.63
N GLY A 27 -6.52 -7.67 -14.50
CA GLY A 27 -7.02 -7.00 -15.69
C GLY A 27 -7.70 -7.96 -16.63
N SER A 28 -8.97 -7.70 -16.94
CA SER A 28 -9.61 -8.33 -18.06
C SER A 28 -9.30 -7.50 -19.30
N GLY A 29 -9.57 -8.02 -20.48
CA GLY A 29 -9.39 -7.27 -21.70
C GLY A 29 -10.20 -5.98 -21.77
N SER A 30 -11.25 -5.87 -20.97
CA SER A 30 -12.15 -4.71 -20.96
C SER A 30 -11.66 -3.55 -20.07
N THR A 31 -10.70 -3.77 -19.17
CA THR A 31 -10.22 -2.74 -18.27
C THR A 31 -8.69 -2.76 -18.17
N PRO A 32 -7.98 -2.47 -19.27
CA PRO A 32 -6.52 -2.59 -19.31
C PRO A 32 -5.80 -1.64 -18.34
N PHE A 33 -6.42 -0.51 -17.99
CA PHE A 33 -5.80 0.47 -17.10
C PHE A 33 -5.85 0.06 -15.62
N LEU A 34 -6.61 -0.99 -15.27
CA LEU A 34 -6.64 -1.53 -13.91
C LEU A 34 -5.67 -2.70 -13.73
N LYS A 35 -4.97 -3.05 -14.80
CA LYS A 35 -4.07 -4.19 -14.79
C LYS A 35 -2.79 -3.84 -14.04
N GLY A 36 -2.42 -4.71 -13.12
CA GLY A 36 -1.18 -4.54 -12.37
C GLY A 36 -1.30 -3.75 -11.08
N ASP A 37 -2.51 -3.56 -10.59
CA ASP A 37 -2.75 -2.75 -9.40
C ASP A 37 -3.25 -3.61 -8.25
N VAL A 38 -3.21 -3.04 -7.05
CA VAL A 38 -3.67 -3.70 -5.82
C VAL A 38 -4.72 -2.81 -5.15
N ILE A 39 -5.78 -3.43 -4.65
CA ILE A 39 -6.80 -2.74 -3.87
C ILE A 39 -6.79 -3.29 -2.46
N VAL A 40 -6.70 -2.38 -1.48
CA VAL A 40 -6.75 -2.69 -0.07
C VAL A 40 -7.81 -1.80 0.56
N ASP A 41 -8.97 -2.37 0.88
CA ASP A 41 -10.11 -1.62 1.43
C ASP A 41 -10.39 -0.35 0.62
N GLN A 42 -10.17 0.85 1.18
CA GLN A 42 -10.40 2.14 0.52
C GLN A 42 -9.15 2.70 -0.16
N LEU A 43 -8.12 1.89 -0.32
CA LEU A 43 -6.85 2.31 -0.90
C LEU A 43 -6.60 1.63 -2.25
N PHE A 44 -6.35 2.45 -3.26
CA PHE A 44 -5.90 1.98 -4.57
C PHE A 44 -4.39 2.15 -4.66
N ILE A 45 -3.68 1.09 -4.99
CA ILE A 45 -2.21 1.10 -5.08
C ILE A 45 -1.78 0.81 -6.50
N GLU A 46 -1.04 1.73 -7.11
CA GLU A 46 -0.35 1.47 -8.36
C GLU A 46 1.07 1.01 -8.05
N ALA A 47 1.46 -0.14 -8.58
CA ALA A 47 2.76 -0.74 -8.31
C ALA A 47 3.74 -0.47 -9.44
N LYS A 48 4.94 -0.03 -9.09
CA LYS A 48 6.05 0.22 -10.02
C LYS A 48 7.30 -0.45 -9.50
N THR A 49 8.01 -1.16 -10.36
CA THR A 49 9.24 -1.83 -9.96
C THR A 49 10.32 -1.73 -11.03
N LYS A 50 11.57 -1.73 -10.60
CA LYS A 50 12.70 -1.96 -11.48
C LYS A 50 12.75 -3.44 -11.86
N MET A 51 13.22 -3.71 -13.05
CA MET A 51 13.39 -5.10 -13.53
C MET A 51 14.53 -5.81 -12.83
N GLU A 52 15.59 -5.06 -12.51
CA GLU A 52 16.77 -5.55 -11.83
C GLU A 52 17.10 -4.64 -10.66
N PRO A 53 17.79 -5.14 -9.63
CA PRO A 53 18.18 -4.31 -8.50
C PRO A 53 18.89 -3.03 -8.94
N SER A 54 18.47 -1.90 -8.41
CA SER A 54 18.98 -0.58 -8.77
C SER A 54 19.10 0.28 -7.53
N GLN A 55 19.99 1.27 -7.59
CA GLN A 55 20.18 2.23 -6.50
C GLN A 55 19.28 3.44 -6.64
N GLN A 56 18.57 3.55 -7.75
CA GLN A 56 17.71 4.70 -7.98
C GLN A 56 16.54 4.36 -8.88
N ILE A 57 15.45 5.10 -8.69
CA ILE A 57 14.26 5.00 -9.51
C ILE A 57 13.72 6.41 -9.74
N THR A 58 13.35 6.71 -10.97
CA THR A 58 12.74 7.99 -11.30
C THR A 58 11.25 7.90 -11.03
N VAL A 59 10.76 8.81 -10.19
CA VAL A 59 9.34 8.92 -9.88
C VAL A 59 8.72 9.93 -10.85
N LYS A 60 7.71 9.50 -11.57
CA LYS A 60 6.98 10.38 -12.47
C LYS A 60 5.70 10.86 -11.79
N LYS A 61 5.47 12.16 -11.83
CA LYS A 61 4.23 12.73 -11.28
C LYS A 61 3.00 12.10 -11.93
N ALA A 62 3.10 11.73 -13.21
CA ALA A 62 2.02 11.05 -13.93
C ALA A 62 1.58 9.75 -13.25
N TRP A 63 2.46 9.06 -12.56
CA TRP A 63 2.08 7.86 -11.81
C TRP A 63 1.10 8.18 -10.69
N LEU A 64 1.36 9.27 -9.98
CA LEU A 64 0.49 9.73 -8.88
C LEU A 64 -0.85 10.20 -9.41
N GLU A 65 -0.83 10.96 -10.50
CA GLU A 65 -2.04 11.45 -11.15
C GLU A 65 -2.93 10.30 -11.64
N LYS A 66 -2.31 9.31 -12.27
CA LYS A 66 -3.01 8.12 -12.74
C LYS A 66 -3.59 7.31 -11.58
N ALA A 67 -2.82 7.10 -10.52
CA ALA A 67 -3.30 6.38 -9.34
C ALA A 67 -4.50 7.08 -8.72
N LYS A 68 -4.47 8.39 -8.64
CA LYS A 68 -5.57 9.20 -8.12
C LYS A 68 -6.83 9.05 -8.98
N GLU A 69 -6.69 9.10 -10.32
CA GLU A 69 -7.79 8.90 -11.23
C GLU A 69 -8.41 7.53 -11.09
N GLN A 70 -7.57 6.50 -10.98
CA GLN A 70 -8.03 5.13 -10.84
C GLN A 70 -8.72 4.88 -9.50
N ALA A 71 -8.23 5.52 -8.44
CA ALA A 71 -8.91 5.49 -7.15
C ALA A 71 -10.32 6.07 -7.26
N LEU A 72 -10.45 7.23 -7.90
CA LEU A 72 -11.75 7.87 -8.12
C LEU A 72 -12.68 6.99 -8.95
N SER A 73 -12.18 6.41 -10.04
CA SER A 73 -13.00 5.58 -10.94
C SER A 73 -13.42 4.28 -10.28
N THR A 74 -12.68 3.77 -9.33
CA THR A 74 -13.02 2.55 -8.57
C THR A 74 -13.66 2.87 -7.23
N ARG A 75 -13.99 4.13 -6.97
CA ARG A 75 -14.64 4.62 -5.75
C ARG A 75 -13.83 4.30 -4.50
N LYS A 76 -12.53 4.45 -4.59
CA LYS A 76 -11.64 4.33 -3.43
C LYS A 76 -11.29 5.73 -2.93
N ARG A 77 -11.23 5.87 -1.61
CA ARG A 77 -10.98 7.16 -0.98
C ARG A 77 -9.53 7.61 -1.15
N ASP A 78 -8.60 6.66 -1.08
CA ASP A 78 -7.18 6.97 -1.06
C ASP A 78 -6.43 6.27 -2.19
N TYR A 79 -5.26 6.79 -2.51
CA TYR A 79 -4.37 6.17 -3.48
C TYR A 79 -2.92 6.23 -2.99
N ALA A 80 -2.11 5.33 -3.54
CA ALA A 80 -0.69 5.29 -3.29
C ALA A 80 0.03 4.76 -4.52
N VAL A 81 1.31 5.09 -4.64
CA VAL A 81 2.18 4.44 -5.61
C VAL A 81 3.22 3.65 -4.82
N ALA A 82 3.26 2.35 -5.01
CA ALA A 82 4.26 1.49 -4.40
C ALA A 82 5.44 1.39 -5.36
N ILE A 83 6.64 1.65 -4.87
CA ILE A 83 7.85 1.52 -5.67
C ILE A 83 8.78 0.45 -5.10
N SER A 84 9.44 -0.27 -5.99
CA SER A 84 10.45 -1.26 -5.64
C SER A 84 11.70 -0.99 -6.46
N PHE A 85 12.86 -1.05 -5.82
CA PHE A 85 14.16 -0.90 -6.48
C PHE A 85 14.63 -2.19 -7.15
N GLY A 86 13.76 -3.17 -7.27
CA GLY A 86 14.07 -4.45 -7.92
C GLY A 86 14.32 -5.59 -6.94
N ASP A 87 14.48 -5.27 -5.65
CA ASP A 87 14.51 -6.25 -4.56
C ASP A 87 13.12 -6.37 -3.94
N PRO A 88 12.85 -7.37 -3.11
CA PRO A 88 11.51 -7.58 -2.55
C PRO A 88 11.21 -6.65 -1.37
N LYS A 89 11.31 -5.35 -1.60
CA LYS A 89 11.02 -4.31 -0.62
C LYS A 89 10.20 -3.22 -1.29
N GLU A 90 9.10 -2.83 -0.67
CA GLU A 90 8.25 -1.75 -1.15
C GLU A 90 8.46 -0.47 -0.36
N TYR A 91 8.38 0.65 -1.08
CA TYR A 91 8.27 1.99 -0.50
C TYR A 91 7.01 2.61 -1.09
N TYR A 92 6.33 3.45 -0.32
CA TYR A 92 5.06 4.02 -0.77
C TYR A 92 5.15 5.53 -0.88
N LEU A 93 4.61 6.04 -1.98
CA LEU A 93 4.41 7.46 -2.21
C LEU A 93 2.93 7.75 -1.96
N ILE A 94 2.66 8.63 -1.02
CA ILE A 94 1.30 9.05 -0.67
C ILE A 94 1.27 10.56 -0.51
N GLU A 95 0.07 11.13 -0.57
CA GLU A 95 -0.07 12.57 -0.32
C GLU A 95 0.22 12.89 1.15
N ASP A 96 0.65 14.12 1.38
CA ASP A 96 0.97 14.61 2.72
C ASP A 96 -0.20 14.45 3.70
N THR A 97 -1.42 14.75 3.25
CA THR A 97 -2.62 14.65 4.07
C THR A 97 -2.86 13.22 4.56
N LEU A 98 -2.64 12.23 3.70
CA LEU A 98 -2.78 10.83 4.10
C LEU A 98 -1.69 10.44 5.10
N MET A 99 -0.46 10.87 4.86
CA MET A 99 0.64 10.60 5.79
C MET A 99 0.36 11.20 7.17
N GLU A 100 -0.11 12.44 7.21
CA GLU A 100 -0.45 13.12 8.47
C GLU A 100 -1.55 12.38 9.22
N GLU A 101 -2.59 11.96 8.51
CA GLU A 101 -3.69 11.19 9.10
C GLU A 101 -3.19 9.87 9.70
N LEU A 102 -2.40 9.12 8.95
CA LEU A 102 -1.86 7.85 9.40
C LEU A 102 -0.95 8.02 10.61
N PHE A 103 -0.11 9.06 10.61
CA PHE A 103 0.80 9.33 11.72
C PHE A 103 0.03 9.71 12.98
N LYS A 104 -0.97 10.57 12.86
CA LYS A 104 -1.82 10.97 13.99
C LYS A 104 -2.60 9.79 14.54
N SER A 105 -3.12 8.93 13.68
CA SER A 105 -3.83 7.72 14.10
C SER A 105 -2.91 6.80 14.89
N ARG A 106 -1.68 6.63 14.45
CA ARG A 106 -0.68 5.84 15.16
C ARG A 106 -0.36 6.43 16.52
N GLN A 107 -0.25 7.75 16.61
CA GLN A 107 0.01 8.44 17.87
C GLN A 107 -1.14 8.22 18.87
N VAL A 108 -2.37 8.29 18.39
CA VAL A 108 -3.55 8.02 19.23
C VAL A 108 -3.51 6.60 19.80
N LEU A 109 -3.13 5.62 18.98
CA LEU A 109 -3.01 4.24 19.44
C LEU A 109 -1.93 4.08 20.51
N PHE A 110 -0.80 4.75 20.36
CA PHE A 110 0.24 4.76 21.39
C PHE A 110 -0.27 5.40 22.69
N ASP A 111 -1.03 6.49 22.59
CA ASP A 111 -1.60 7.17 23.76
C ASP A 111 -2.61 6.27 24.48
N ILE A 112 -3.43 5.55 23.72
CA ILE A 112 -4.38 4.59 24.28
C ILE A 112 -3.65 3.45 25.00
N GLU A 113 -2.58 2.94 24.38
CA GLU A 113 -1.77 1.88 24.99
C GLU A 113 -1.16 2.34 26.31
N ALA A 114 -0.62 3.57 26.36
CA ALA A 114 -0.08 4.16 27.56
C ALA A 114 -1.16 4.36 28.65
N TYR A 115 -2.35 4.79 28.24
CA TYR A 115 -3.49 4.92 29.14
C TYR A 115 -3.86 3.58 29.75
N MET A 116 -3.95 2.54 28.94
CA MET A 116 -4.29 1.19 29.44
C MET A 116 -3.23 0.64 30.40
N ALA A 117 -1.97 0.98 30.20
CA ALA A 117 -0.90 0.57 31.11
C ALA A 117 -1.09 1.16 32.52
N THR A 118 -1.73 2.34 32.59
CA THR A 118 -1.98 3.02 33.87
C THR A 118 -3.30 2.61 34.50
N TYR A 119 -4.36 2.50 33.72
CA TYR A 119 -5.74 2.37 34.21
C TYR A 119 -6.40 1.01 33.99
N GLY A 120 -5.72 0.12 33.26
CA GLY A 120 -6.23 -1.21 32.99
C GLY A 120 -6.51 -1.43 31.51
N GLU A 121 -6.37 -2.68 31.07
CA GLU A 121 -6.49 -3.07 29.67
C GLU A 121 -7.92 -3.41 29.29
N ASP A 122 -8.30 -2.98 28.08
CA ASP A 122 -9.49 -3.46 27.41
C ASP A 122 -9.04 -4.51 26.38
N PRO A 123 -9.47 -5.78 26.51
CA PRO A 123 -9.03 -6.84 25.59
C PRO A 123 -9.31 -6.56 24.11
N ASN A 124 -10.39 -5.88 23.80
CA ASN A 124 -10.74 -5.55 22.43
C ASN A 124 -9.75 -4.53 21.83
N ILE A 125 -9.36 -3.55 22.63
CA ILE A 125 -8.39 -2.54 22.21
C ILE A 125 -6.99 -3.17 22.08
N VAL A 126 -6.62 -4.05 23.00
CA VAL A 126 -5.35 -4.79 22.92
C VAL A 126 -5.24 -5.57 21.60
N GLU A 127 -6.33 -6.23 21.21
CA GLU A 127 -6.35 -6.96 19.92
C GLU A 127 -6.16 -6.03 18.72
N ILE A 128 -6.82 -4.88 18.72
CA ILE A 128 -6.66 -3.88 17.66
C ILE A 128 -5.19 -3.42 17.57
N ILE A 129 -4.59 -3.13 18.70
CA ILE A 129 -3.18 -2.69 18.75
C ILE A 129 -2.24 -3.77 18.23
N LYS A 130 -2.46 -5.02 18.59
CA LYS A 130 -1.68 -6.15 18.08
C LYS A 130 -1.79 -6.27 16.57
N GLU A 131 -3.00 -6.12 16.05
CA GLU A 131 -3.24 -6.19 14.61
C GLU A 131 -2.49 -5.09 13.88
N VAL A 132 -2.56 -3.86 14.38
CA VAL A 132 -1.91 -2.70 13.74
C VAL A 132 -0.38 -2.80 13.81
N PHE A 133 0.18 -3.18 14.95
CA PHE A 133 1.63 -3.18 15.15
C PHE A 133 2.28 -4.54 14.96
N GLY A 134 1.51 -5.60 14.74
CA GLY A 134 2.03 -6.93 14.48
C GLY A 134 2.65 -7.60 15.72
N LYS A 135 2.18 -7.27 16.88
CA LYS A 135 2.73 -7.80 18.16
C LYS A 135 1.81 -8.81 18.83
#